data_deebc58f61383d0d762eb5922f570b91
#
_entry.id   deebc58f61383d0d762eb5922f570b91
#
_cell.length_a   1.000
_cell.length_b   1.000
_cell.length_c   1.000
_cell.angle_alpha   90.00
_cell.angle_beta   90.00
_cell.angle_gamma   90.00
#
_symmetry.space_group_name_H-M   'P 1'
#
loop_
_entity.id
_entity.type
_entity.pdbx_description
1 polymer ?
#
loop_
_entity_poly.entity_id
_entity_poly.type
_entity_poly.pdbx_seq_one_letter_code
_entity_poly.pdbx_strand_id
1 'polypeptide(L)'
;MRKILIIVLCLLMCGSIYYIYENYSSVEVEKKIQLDGTAYIEKYYVYGINFNLSGYLDNNDNIKDVKLILYNDEKETELNLDYELVEDRIVFSTSNLMNVGYFLDKTELGKNYLFLKVSMADESMHYYGLENKSDYKELKYYTLSKTNHVIFINSDNQYNTLMLYVEKNKDDNVYDITIDPGHGGKDPGACSKGYCEKNITLDVATMLVNKLNEAGLKVNLTRTDNDMVLPNYNMNGMLGRAVIPNESNSKYMFSIHLNSHTNKKMHGVEILTPTNIDYSFAKMFADKIVEYTGTSYSINMGNKMFDGVYTRTFNAKDVKEHYDYHEKNKTFAYDVKEGTSYYYMIRETGGILTGAYIDSRNPSIGENPYYNSNKGIESYILELGYIINSDDINNILNNKEKYVNAIYDSIMEELNSYEK
;
A
#
# COMPACT_ATOMS: atom_id res chain seq x y z
N MET A 1 4.93 -73.25 20.75
CA MET A 1 4.05 -72.22 20.09
C MET A 1 3.44 -71.20 21.03
N ARG A 2 2.73 -71.61 22.11
CA ARG A 2 2.09 -70.59 23.04
C ARG A 2 3.06 -69.58 23.67
N LYS A 3 4.26 -69.96 24.08
CA LYS A 3 5.26 -69.05 24.67
C LYS A 3 5.84 -68.04 23.66
N ILE A 4 6.01 -68.47 22.39
CA ILE A 4 6.49 -67.59 21.31
C ILE A 4 5.41 -66.55 20.97
N LEU A 5 4.14 -66.95 20.96
CA LEU A 5 3.00 -66.06 20.68
C LEU A 5 2.86 -64.96 21.75
N ILE A 6 3.08 -65.30 23.03
CA ILE A 6 3.03 -64.32 24.14
C ILE A 6 4.19 -63.33 24.03
N ILE A 7 5.40 -63.74 23.68
CA ILE A 7 6.55 -62.85 23.49
C ILE A 7 6.31 -61.87 22.32
N VAL A 8 5.77 -62.36 21.21
CA VAL A 8 5.43 -61.50 20.05
C VAL A 8 4.33 -60.49 20.39
N LEU A 9 3.30 -60.89 21.15
CA LEU A 9 2.26 -59.98 21.62
C LEU A 9 2.79 -58.91 22.59
N CYS A 10 3.71 -59.30 23.52
CA CYS A 10 4.36 -58.32 24.41
C CYS A 10 5.24 -57.33 23.66
N LEU A 11 5.99 -57.78 22.65
CA LEU A 11 6.81 -56.89 21.81
C LEU A 11 5.93 -55.93 20.96
N LEU A 12 4.80 -56.41 20.44
CA LEU A 12 3.84 -55.54 19.72
C LEU A 12 3.17 -54.54 20.65
N MET A 13 2.82 -54.92 21.89
CA MET A 13 2.27 -53.99 22.87
C MET A 13 3.33 -52.98 23.35
N CYS A 14 4.56 -53.40 23.58
CA CYS A 14 5.65 -52.46 23.91
C CYS A 14 5.96 -51.51 22.78
N GLY A 15 5.95 -51.98 21.53
CA GLY A 15 6.13 -51.16 20.33
C GLY A 15 4.98 -50.14 20.13
N SER A 16 3.73 -50.54 20.38
CA SER A 16 2.58 -49.64 20.32
C SER A 16 2.55 -48.66 21.47
N ILE A 17 2.96 -49.06 22.68
CA ILE A 17 3.10 -48.15 23.84
C ILE A 17 4.24 -47.14 23.59
N TYR A 18 5.37 -47.59 23.04
CA TYR A 18 6.48 -46.72 22.67
C TYR A 18 6.09 -45.74 21.56
N TYR A 19 5.39 -46.21 20.54
CA TYR A 19 4.86 -45.35 19.46
C TYR A 19 3.82 -44.34 19.97
N ILE A 20 2.94 -44.77 20.88
CA ILE A 20 1.99 -43.86 21.54
C ILE A 20 2.75 -42.90 22.44
N TYR A 21 3.76 -43.31 23.18
CA TYR A 21 4.56 -42.44 24.04
C TYR A 21 5.37 -41.42 23.24
N GLU A 22 6.03 -41.81 22.12
CA GLU A 22 6.70 -40.85 21.24
C GLU A 22 5.71 -39.86 20.57
N ASN A 23 4.54 -40.34 20.16
CA ASN A 23 3.52 -39.42 19.57
C ASN A 23 2.73 -38.64 20.62
N TYR A 24 2.64 -39.07 21.88
CA TYR A 24 2.03 -38.32 22.98
C TYR A 24 3.00 -37.44 23.72
N SER A 25 4.29 -37.78 23.74
CA SER A 25 5.31 -36.87 24.34
C SER A 25 5.67 -35.68 23.43
N SER A 26 5.20 -35.69 22.18
CA SER A 26 5.29 -34.55 21.25
C SER A 26 3.99 -33.74 21.18
N VAL A 27 3.03 -33.93 22.06
CA VAL A 27 2.05 -32.88 22.36
C VAL A 27 2.79 -31.83 23.17
N GLU A 28 3.57 -31.00 22.50
CA GLU A 28 3.96 -29.71 23.03
C GLU A 28 2.67 -29.05 23.52
N VAL A 29 2.58 -28.86 24.81
CA VAL A 29 1.51 -28.03 25.40
C VAL A 29 1.78 -26.64 24.85
N GLU A 30 1.08 -26.25 23.78
CA GLU A 30 1.09 -24.89 23.28
C GLU A 30 0.95 -23.98 24.50
N LYS A 31 1.99 -23.22 24.79
CA LYS A 31 1.99 -22.28 25.88
C LYS A 31 1.02 -21.16 25.51
N LYS A 32 -0.23 -21.33 25.89
CA LYS A 32 -1.27 -20.35 25.58
C LYS A 32 -0.99 -19.06 26.31
N ILE A 33 -0.89 -17.95 25.58
CA ILE A 33 -0.91 -16.63 26.18
C ILE A 33 -2.20 -16.51 26.99
N GLN A 34 -2.06 -16.15 28.25
CA GLN A 34 -3.20 -15.79 29.09
C GLN A 34 -3.52 -14.32 28.82
N LEU A 35 -4.75 -14.05 28.42
CA LEU A 35 -5.23 -12.70 28.20
C LEU A 35 -5.90 -12.16 29.46
N ASP A 36 -5.60 -10.93 29.82
CA ASP A 36 -6.18 -10.20 30.95
C ASP A 36 -7.48 -9.49 30.56
N GLY A 37 -7.73 -9.34 29.27
CA GLY A 37 -8.94 -8.67 28.75
C GLY A 37 -8.91 -8.45 27.24
N THR A 38 -9.65 -7.45 26.81
CA THR A 38 -9.86 -7.12 25.40
C THR A 38 -9.65 -5.63 25.17
N ALA A 39 -8.83 -5.30 24.18
CA ALA A 39 -8.74 -4.00 23.55
C ALA A 39 -9.51 -4.04 22.21
N TYR A 40 -9.89 -2.89 21.69
CA TYR A 40 -10.77 -2.78 20.54
C TYR A 40 -10.09 -2.09 19.37
N ILE A 41 -10.13 -2.71 18.18
CA ILE A 41 -9.65 -2.11 16.94
C ILE A 41 -10.82 -1.39 16.27
N GLU A 42 -10.67 -0.09 16.04
CA GLU A 42 -11.63 0.74 15.31
C GLU A 42 -11.31 0.80 13.81
N LYS A 43 -10.02 0.71 13.47
CA LYS A 43 -9.58 0.76 12.09
C LYS A 43 -8.32 -0.10 11.88
N TYR A 44 -8.27 -0.81 10.76
CA TYR A 44 -7.04 -1.42 10.25
C TYR A 44 -7.02 -1.38 8.72
N TYR A 45 -5.84 -1.28 8.14
CA TYR A 45 -5.67 -1.18 6.70
C TYR A 45 -4.25 -1.51 6.27
N VAL A 46 -4.08 -1.73 4.95
CA VAL A 46 -2.76 -1.78 4.31
C VAL A 46 -2.68 -0.65 3.28
N TYR A 47 -1.58 0.09 3.28
CA TYR A 47 -1.25 1.08 2.27
C TYR A 47 0.16 0.83 1.75
N GLY A 48 0.28 0.53 0.46
CA GLY A 48 1.53 0.05 -0.10
C GLY A 48 1.95 -1.28 0.53
N ILE A 49 3.05 -1.25 1.26
CA ILE A 49 3.60 -2.41 1.98
C ILE A 49 3.37 -2.32 3.50
N ASN A 50 2.74 -1.27 3.98
CA ASN A 50 2.61 -0.95 5.39
C ASN A 50 1.22 -1.31 5.93
N PHE A 51 1.20 -2.13 6.98
CA PHE A 51 0.00 -2.44 7.75
C PHE A 51 -0.13 -1.48 8.93
N ASN A 52 -1.32 -0.93 9.09
CA ASN A 52 -1.67 -0.03 10.17
C ASN A 52 -2.95 -0.47 10.87
N LEU A 53 -2.99 -0.23 12.16
CA LEU A 53 -4.19 -0.35 12.97
C LEU A 53 -4.27 0.78 14.00
N SER A 54 -5.48 1.09 14.44
CA SER A 54 -5.75 1.99 15.56
C SER A 54 -6.95 1.48 16.36
N GLY A 55 -6.99 1.86 17.62
CA GLY A 55 -8.03 1.42 18.54
C GLY A 55 -7.86 1.96 19.93
N TYR A 56 -8.52 1.32 20.89
CA TYR A 56 -8.47 1.72 22.28
C TYR A 56 -8.57 0.54 23.25
N LEU A 57 -8.11 0.77 24.48
CA LEU A 57 -8.32 -0.08 25.63
C LEU A 57 -8.96 0.76 26.76
N ASP A 58 -10.08 0.28 27.30
CA ASP A 58 -10.74 0.89 28.46
C ASP A 58 -9.97 0.51 29.73
N ASN A 59 -8.91 1.22 30.04
CA ASN A 59 -8.10 1.18 31.26
C ASN A 59 -6.95 2.18 31.15
N ASN A 60 -6.69 2.96 32.20
CA ASN A 60 -5.58 3.92 32.18
C ASN A 60 -4.78 4.00 33.48
N ASP A 61 -5.00 3.09 34.42
CA ASP A 61 -4.36 3.17 35.74
C ASP A 61 -2.89 2.68 35.71
N ASN A 62 -1.96 3.57 36.09
CA ASN A 62 -0.55 3.23 36.39
C ASN A 62 0.23 2.61 35.22
N ILE A 63 -0.05 3.03 33.97
CA ILE A 63 0.61 2.52 32.77
C ILE A 63 2.00 3.11 32.61
N LYS A 64 2.98 2.25 32.31
CA LYS A 64 4.37 2.60 32.02
C LYS A 64 4.67 2.60 30.53
N ASP A 65 4.18 1.59 29.80
CA ASP A 65 4.41 1.43 28.35
C ASP A 65 3.34 0.56 27.70
N VAL A 66 3.10 0.78 26.39
CA VAL A 66 2.16 0.02 25.57
C VAL A 66 2.86 -0.41 24.28
N LYS A 67 2.80 -1.69 23.97
CA LYS A 67 3.37 -2.28 22.73
C LYS A 67 2.35 -3.11 22.00
N LEU A 68 2.48 -3.18 20.68
CA LEU A 68 1.81 -4.19 19.88
C LEU A 68 2.72 -5.42 19.81
N ILE A 69 2.16 -6.60 20.04
CA ILE A 69 2.89 -7.87 19.98
C ILE A 69 2.38 -8.66 18.77
N LEU A 70 3.32 -9.12 17.95
CA LEU A 70 3.08 -10.18 16.98
C LEU A 70 3.58 -11.49 17.60
N TYR A 71 2.67 -12.44 17.79
CA TYR A 71 2.94 -13.72 18.43
C TYR A 71 2.77 -14.88 17.43
N ASN A 72 3.84 -15.65 17.23
CA ASN A 72 3.89 -16.82 16.37
C ASN A 72 4.74 -17.91 17.05
N ASP A 73 4.19 -19.11 17.19
CA ASP A 73 4.89 -20.30 17.72
C ASP A 73 5.76 -19.99 18.97
N GLU A 74 5.14 -19.37 19.99
CA GLU A 74 5.78 -18.95 21.23
C GLU A 74 6.81 -17.81 21.12
N LYS A 75 7.04 -17.29 19.94
CA LYS A 75 7.91 -16.13 19.69
C LYS A 75 7.09 -14.84 19.76
N GLU A 76 7.51 -13.94 20.61
CA GLU A 76 6.98 -12.57 20.65
C GLU A 76 7.88 -11.64 19.86
N THR A 77 7.28 -10.83 18.99
CA THR A 77 7.95 -9.72 18.32
C THR A 77 7.24 -8.43 18.72
N GLU A 78 7.97 -7.55 19.39
CA GLU A 78 7.45 -6.24 19.79
C GLU A 78 7.46 -5.29 18.58
N LEU A 79 6.33 -4.65 18.36
CA LEU A 79 6.13 -3.63 17.33
C LEU A 79 5.87 -2.29 18.01
N ASN A 80 6.44 -1.23 17.44
CA ASN A 80 6.22 0.10 17.97
C ASN A 80 4.76 0.53 17.80
N LEU A 81 4.27 1.25 18.78
CA LEU A 81 2.91 1.74 18.86
C LEU A 81 2.93 3.15 19.45
N ASP A 82 2.26 4.08 18.79
CA ASP A 82 1.97 5.39 19.37
C ASP A 82 0.75 5.26 20.27
N TYR A 83 0.79 5.82 21.47
CA TYR A 83 -0.37 5.82 22.36
C TYR A 83 -0.49 7.11 23.16
N GLU A 84 -1.69 7.43 23.55
CA GLU A 84 -2.03 8.52 24.45
C GLU A 84 -3.10 8.08 25.44
N LEU A 85 -3.09 8.73 26.61
CA LEU A 85 -4.12 8.52 27.64
C LEU A 85 -5.18 9.61 27.48
N VAL A 86 -6.39 9.21 27.13
CA VAL A 86 -7.53 10.10 26.92
C VAL A 86 -8.65 9.67 27.85
N GLU A 87 -8.96 10.50 28.85
CA GLU A 87 -9.92 10.15 29.92
C GLU A 87 -9.55 8.82 30.57
N ASP A 88 -10.45 7.82 30.52
CA ASP A 88 -10.25 6.49 31.09
C ASP A 88 -9.82 5.46 30.02
N ARG A 89 -9.13 5.90 28.95
CA ARG A 89 -8.74 5.07 27.82
C ARG A 89 -7.29 5.26 27.43
N ILE A 90 -6.67 4.16 27.00
CA ILE A 90 -5.50 4.18 26.15
C ILE A 90 -5.99 4.19 24.71
N VAL A 91 -5.72 5.26 23.96
CA VAL A 91 -5.93 5.31 22.51
C VAL A 91 -4.59 5.02 21.84
N PHE A 92 -4.57 4.08 20.91
CA PHE A 92 -3.33 3.62 20.29
C PHE A 92 -3.42 3.54 18.76
N SER A 93 -2.26 3.70 18.11
CA SER A 93 -2.11 3.47 16.66
C SER A 93 -0.70 3.01 16.31
N THR A 94 -0.55 2.25 15.23
CA THR A 94 0.77 1.89 14.70
C THR A 94 1.45 3.09 14.06
N SER A 95 0.70 3.98 13.44
CA SER A 95 1.16 5.26 12.90
C SER A 95 -0.01 6.15 12.54
N ASN A 96 0.21 7.46 12.54
CA ASN A 96 -0.70 8.46 12.00
C ASN A 96 -0.51 8.69 10.49
N LEU A 97 0.56 8.13 9.88
CA LEU A 97 0.86 8.24 8.45
C LEU A 97 0.57 6.92 7.75
N MET A 98 -0.06 6.99 6.56
CA MET A 98 -0.54 5.80 5.86
C MET A 98 0.58 4.86 5.42
N ASN A 99 1.71 5.39 4.98
CA ASN A 99 2.87 4.65 4.49
C ASN A 99 3.97 4.43 5.55
N VAL A 100 3.61 4.56 6.81
CA VAL A 100 4.46 4.22 7.96
C VAL A 100 3.68 3.25 8.84
N GLY A 101 4.20 2.03 9.01
CA GLY A 101 3.50 0.99 9.76
C GLY A 101 4.33 -0.28 9.83
N TYR A 102 3.68 -1.39 10.14
CA TYR A 102 4.34 -2.68 10.16
C TYR A 102 4.54 -3.22 8.74
N PHE A 103 5.78 -3.60 8.43
CA PHE A 103 6.12 -4.17 7.13
C PHE A 103 5.72 -5.66 7.08
N LEU A 104 4.65 -5.95 6.35
CA LEU A 104 4.03 -7.28 6.33
C LEU A 104 4.93 -8.39 5.78
N ASP A 105 5.89 -8.08 4.92
CA ASP A 105 6.79 -9.08 4.34
C ASP A 105 7.72 -9.73 5.37
N LYS A 106 7.85 -9.14 6.58
CA LYS A 106 8.59 -9.72 7.71
C LYS A 106 7.77 -10.70 8.55
N THR A 107 6.50 -10.89 8.23
CA THR A 107 5.60 -11.81 8.95
C THR A 107 5.94 -13.26 8.60
N GLU A 108 6.09 -14.12 9.60
CA GLU A 108 6.46 -15.53 9.44
C GLU A 108 5.26 -16.38 8.93
N LEU A 109 5.55 -17.52 8.30
CA LEU A 109 4.51 -18.46 7.86
C LEU A 109 3.68 -18.98 9.04
N GLY A 110 2.42 -19.27 8.79
CA GLY A 110 1.49 -19.78 9.79
C GLY A 110 0.63 -18.69 10.44
N LYS A 111 0.17 -18.94 11.64
CA LYS A 111 -0.68 -18.03 12.40
C LYS A 111 0.16 -17.05 13.19
N ASN A 112 -0.09 -15.78 12.99
CA ASN A 112 0.54 -14.68 13.70
C ASN A 112 -0.57 -13.87 14.39
N TYR A 113 -0.65 -13.95 15.71
CA TYR A 113 -1.67 -13.27 16.50
C TYR A 113 -1.17 -11.89 16.92
N LEU A 114 -2.05 -10.93 16.90
CA LEU A 114 -1.77 -9.58 17.38
C LEU A 114 -2.37 -9.38 18.78
N PHE A 115 -1.55 -8.92 19.72
CA PHE A 115 -1.96 -8.60 21.09
C PHE A 115 -1.48 -7.20 21.49
N LEU A 116 -2.21 -6.57 22.39
CA LEU A 116 -1.72 -5.39 23.07
C LEU A 116 -1.02 -5.82 24.37
N LYS A 117 0.23 -5.42 24.56
CA LYS A 117 1.00 -5.63 25.79
C LYS A 117 1.08 -4.31 26.54
N VAL A 118 0.60 -4.30 27.75
CA VAL A 118 0.63 -3.14 28.64
C VAL A 118 1.57 -3.43 29.81
N SER A 119 2.59 -2.62 29.97
CA SER A 119 3.51 -2.65 31.09
C SER A 119 3.02 -1.67 32.15
N MET A 120 2.87 -2.12 33.38
CA MET A 120 2.42 -1.30 34.50
C MET A 120 3.58 -0.69 35.30
N ALA A 121 3.31 0.31 36.12
CA ALA A 121 4.32 0.97 36.94
C ALA A 121 4.94 0.04 38.01
N ASP A 122 4.23 -1.02 38.41
CA ASP A 122 4.71 -2.07 39.36
C ASP A 122 5.48 -3.19 38.63
N GLU A 123 5.80 -2.99 37.31
CA GLU A 123 6.50 -3.93 36.45
C GLU A 123 5.69 -5.18 36.04
N SER A 124 4.41 -5.28 36.39
CA SER A 124 3.53 -6.32 35.85
C SER A 124 3.26 -6.10 34.37
N MET A 125 3.04 -7.21 33.66
CA MET A 125 2.76 -7.22 32.21
C MET A 125 1.38 -7.82 31.99
N HIS A 126 0.56 -7.12 31.20
CA HIS A 126 -0.79 -7.53 30.87
C HIS A 126 -0.97 -7.63 29.36
N TYR A 127 -1.67 -8.68 28.89
CA TYR A 127 -1.92 -8.95 27.50
C TYR A 127 -3.41 -8.87 27.19
N TYR A 128 -3.76 -8.16 26.13
CA TYR A 128 -5.14 -7.98 25.71
C TYR A 128 -5.32 -8.44 24.26
N GLY A 129 -6.40 -9.21 24.01
CA GLY A 129 -6.83 -9.52 22.65
C GLY A 129 -7.30 -8.25 21.94
N LEU A 130 -7.13 -8.20 20.63
CA LEU A 130 -7.48 -7.06 19.79
C LEU A 130 -8.77 -7.38 19.02
N GLU A 131 -9.92 -7.16 19.64
CA GLU A 131 -11.24 -7.40 19.02
C GLU A 131 -11.51 -6.38 17.91
N ASN A 132 -11.84 -6.89 16.72
CA ASN A 132 -12.16 -6.05 15.58
C ASN A 132 -13.57 -5.46 15.68
N LYS A 133 -13.68 -4.15 15.87
CA LYS A 133 -14.92 -3.37 15.83
C LYS A 133 -15.10 -2.58 14.53
N SER A 134 -14.10 -2.62 13.63
CA SER A 134 -14.20 -1.94 12.34
C SER A 134 -15.27 -2.58 11.44
N ASP A 135 -15.67 -1.87 10.41
CA ASP A 135 -16.58 -2.38 9.37
C ASP A 135 -15.93 -3.48 8.51
N TYR A 136 -14.60 -3.59 8.54
CA TYR A 136 -13.84 -4.57 7.77
C TYR A 136 -13.75 -5.89 8.51
N LYS A 137 -14.06 -7.00 7.83
CA LYS A 137 -14.06 -8.34 8.42
C LYS A 137 -12.84 -9.17 8.02
N GLU A 138 -12.35 -8.95 6.83
CA GLU A 138 -11.22 -9.68 6.24
C GLU A 138 -10.45 -8.76 5.30
N LEU A 139 -9.13 -8.97 5.24
CA LEU A 139 -8.26 -8.34 4.26
C LEU A 139 -7.29 -9.38 3.72
N LYS A 140 -7.13 -9.44 2.40
CA LYS A 140 -6.14 -10.28 1.73
C LYS A 140 -5.03 -9.40 1.17
N TYR A 141 -3.80 -9.73 1.53
CA TYR A 141 -2.60 -9.01 1.08
C TYR A 141 -1.59 -10.00 0.48
N TYR A 142 -0.93 -9.61 -0.58
CA TYR A 142 0.19 -10.33 -1.15
C TYR A 142 1.48 -9.56 -0.88
N THR A 143 2.51 -10.24 -0.39
CA THR A 143 3.83 -9.64 -0.15
C THR A 143 4.55 -9.32 -1.47
N LEU A 144 5.72 -8.70 -1.39
CA LEU A 144 6.59 -8.53 -2.56
C LEU A 144 6.95 -9.89 -3.18
N SER A 145 7.19 -9.91 -4.47
CA SER A 145 7.47 -11.13 -5.24
C SER A 145 8.66 -11.93 -4.71
N LYS A 146 9.65 -11.25 -4.13
CA LYS A 146 10.82 -11.88 -3.48
C LYS A 146 10.46 -12.71 -2.24
N THR A 147 9.49 -12.26 -1.44
CA THR A 147 8.97 -12.96 -0.26
C THR A 147 7.95 -14.01 -0.66
N ASN A 148 7.10 -13.70 -1.63
CA ASN A 148 6.15 -14.59 -2.27
C ASN A 148 5.16 -15.26 -1.29
N HIS A 149 4.59 -14.48 -0.38
CA HIS A 149 3.55 -14.94 0.55
C HIS A 149 2.20 -14.28 0.24
N VAL A 150 1.13 -14.90 0.74
CA VAL A 150 -0.20 -14.29 0.86
C VAL A 150 -0.59 -14.28 2.34
N ILE A 151 -1.14 -13.17 2.78
CA ILE A 151 -1.53 -12.92 4.17
C ILE A 151 -3.03 -12.65 4.21
N PHE A 152 -3.71 -13.42 5.03
CA PHE A 152 -5.13 -13.22 5.36
C PHE A 152 -5.21 -12.61 6.75
N ILE A 153 -5.78 -11.41 6.82
CA ILE A 153 -5.96 -10.67 8.08
C ILE A 153 -7.43 -10.79 8.45
N ASN A 154 -7.72 -11.48 9.54
CA ASN A 154 -9.07 -11.72 10.03
C ASN A 154 -9.10 -11.86 11.56
N SER A 155 -10.28 -11.98 12.15
CA SER A 155 -10.43 -12.22 13.58
C SER A 155 -10.31 -13.71 13.88
N ASP A 156 -9.49 -14.05 14.90
CA ASP A 156 -9.42 -15.39 15.47
C ASP A 156 -10.38 -15.53 16.65
N ASN A 157 -11.18 -16.60 16.63
CA ASN A 157 -12.18 -16.84 17.66
C ASN A 157 -11.59 -17.40 18.98
N GLN A 158 -10.40 -18.01 18.93
CA GLN A 158 -9.80 -18.63 20.10
C GLN A 158 -9.31 -17.58 21.11
N TYR A 159 -8.68 -16.52 20.60
CA TYR A 159 -8.13 -15.43 21.41
C TYR A 159 -8.95 -14.13 21.31
N ASN A 160 -10.02 -14.13 20.52
CA ASN A 160 -10.80 -12.92 20.20
C ASN A 160 -9.88 -11.77 19.81
N THR A 161 -8.98 -12.03 18.85
CA THR A 161 -7.95 -11.08 18.42
C THR A 161 -7.81 -11.05 16.91
N LEU A 162 -7.18 -10.01 16.39
CA LEU A 162 -6.79 -9.96 14.99
C LEU A 162 -5.61 -10.92 14.75
N MET A 163 -5.68 -11.66 13.66
CA MET A 163 -4.69 -12.67 13.28
C MET A 163 -4.28 -12.48 11.82
N LEU A 164 -2.98 -12.61 11.56
CA LEU A 164 -2.40 -12.67 10.23
C LEU A 164 -2.05 -14.13 9.92
N TYR A 165 -2.81 -14.76 9.04
CA TYR A 165 -2.49 -16.11 8.57
C TYR A 165 -1.68 -16.02 7.29
N VAL A 166 -0.44 -16.51 7.33
CA VAL A 166 0.55 -16.38 6.25
C VAL A 166 0.82 -17.72 5.60
N GLU A 167 0.69 -17.78 4.29
CA GLU A 167 1.06 -18.95 3.49
C GLU A 167 1.84 -18.56 2.23
N LYS A 168 2.46 -19.55 1.58
CA LYS A 168 3.14 -19.32 0.30
C LYS A 168 2.12 -18.94 -0.77
N ASN A 169 2.42 -17.87 -1.50
CA ASN A 169 1.61 -17.47 -2.63
C ASN A 169 1.70 -18.49 -3.78
N LYS A 170 0.56 -18.76 -4.42
CA LYS A 170 0.41 -19.63 -5.60
C LYS A 170 -0.20 -18.91 -6.80
N ASP A 171 -0.47 -17.63 -6.64
CA ASP A 171 -1.06 -16.78 -7.68
C ASP A 171 0.05 -16.08 -8.46
N ASP A 172 0.13 -16.37 -9.75
CA ASP A 172 1.13 -15.77 -10.63
C ASP A 172 0.77 -14.33 -11.05
N ASN A 173 -0.45 -13.88 -10.82
CA ASN A 173 -0.91 -12.53 -11.16
C ASN A 173 -0.71 -11.54 -9.99
N VAL A 174 0.47 -11.58 -9.38
CA VAL A 174 0.87 -10.67 -8.29
C VAL A 174 2.10 -9.88 -8.75
N TYR A 175 2.03 -8.57 -8.69
CA TYR A 175 3.10 -7.67 -9.09
C TYR A 175 3.54 -6.82 -7.89
N ASP A 176 4.79 -6.40 -7.90
CA ASP A 176 5.34 -5.49 -6.89
C ASP A 176 4.90 -4.06 -7.16
N ILE A 177 4.99 -3.67 -8.44
CA ILE A 177 4.81 -2.30 -8.91
C ILE A 177 3.98 -2.29 -10.18
N THR A 178 3.10 -1.32 -10.31
CA THR A 178 2.50 -0.92 -11.59
C THR A 178 3.12 0.40 -12.04
N ILE A 179 3.67 0.41 -13.26
CA ILE A 179 4.09 1.64 -13.94
C ILE A 179 2.99 2.05 -14.91
N ASP A 180 2.60 3.31 -14.84
CA ASP A 180 1.55 3.88 -15.67
C ASP A 180 2.12 4.94 -16.60
N PRO A 181 2.31 4.64 -17.89
CA PRO A 181 2.60 5.70 -18.88
C PRO A 181 1.36 6.55 -19.06
N GLY A 182 1.40 7.81 -18.64
CA GLY A 182 0.26 8.73 -18.76
C GLY A 182 -0.29 8.83 -20.18
N HIS A 183 -1.60 9.13 -20.30
CA HIS A 183 -2.31 9.28 -21.59
C HIS A 183 -2.34 7.98 -22.42
N GLY A 184 -2.56 8.09 -23.74
CA GLY A 184 -2.61 6.96 -24.66
C GLY A 184 -3.83 6.97 -25.57
N GLY A 185 -3.77 6.26 -26.68
CA GLY A 185 -4.85 6.18 -27.65
C GLY A 185 -5.24 7.55 -28.21
N LYS A 186 -6.51 7.92 -28.06
CA LYS A 186 -7.05 9.21 -28.51
C LYS A 186 -6.66 10.38 -27.63
N ASP A 187 -6.15 10.13 -26.42
CA ASP A 187 -5.64 11.16 -25.54
C ASP A 187 -4.11 11.30 -25.73
N PRO A 188 -3.64 12.31 -26.46
CA PRO A 188 -2.22 12.50 -26.70
C PRO A 188 -1.50 13.11 -25.48
N GLY A 189 -2.22 13.55 -24.44
CA GLY A 189 -1.69 14.47 -23.44
C GLY A 189 -1.37 15.84 -24.04
N ALA A 190 -0.52 16.60 -23.35
CA ALA A 190 -0.03 17.84 -23.90
C ALA A 190 0.91 17.58 -25.09
N CYS A 191 0.84 18.45 -26.13
CA CYS A 191 1.70 18.37 -27.29
C CYS A 191 2.42 19.71 -27.53
N SER A 192 3.70 19.67 -27.86
CA SER A 192 4.51 20.84 -28.17
C SER A 192 5.62 20.47 -29.16
N LYS A 193 5.87 21.34 -30.17
CA LYS A 193 6.99 21.18 -31.14
C LYS A 193 7.06 19.80 -31.83
N GLY A 194 5.92 19.18 -32.09
CA GLY A 194 5.84 17.86 -32.70
C GLY A 194 5.98 16.66 -31.76
N TYR A 195 6.16 16.89 -30.48
CA TYR A 195 6.18 15.87 -29.43
C TYR A 195 4.86 15.86 -28.68
N CYS A 196 4.32 14.70 -28.41
CA CYS A 196 3.16 14.51 -27.53
C CYS A 196 3.54 13.68 -26.32
N GLU A 197 2.99 14.02 -25.18
CA GLU A 197 3.30 13.43 -23.88
C GLU A 197 3.18 11.91 -23.87
N LYS A 198 2.08 11.35 -24.45
CA LYS A 198 1.84 9.90 -24.48
C LYS A 198 3.00 9.08 -25.05
N ASN A 199 3.78 9.64 -25.99
CA ASN A 199 4.89 8.94 -26.61
C ASN A 199 6.11 8.90 -25.68
N ILE A 200 6.40 10.02 -25.02
CA ILE A 200 7.54 10.17 -24.12
C ILE A 200 7.33 9.34 -22.85
N THR A 201 6.11 9.40 -22.31
CA THR A 201 5.77 8.65 -21.09
C THR A 201 5.85 7.15 -21.31
N LEU A 202 5.43 6.64 -22.48
CA LEU A 202 5.58 5.22 -22.82
C LEU A 202 7.04 4.80 -22.97
N ASP A 203 7.86 5.63 -23.63
CA ASP A 203 9.31 5.36 -23.77
C ASP A 203 9.97 5.23 -22.40
N VAL A 204 9.79 6.22 -21.52
CA VAL A 204 10.38 6.24 -20.17
C VAL A 204 9.87 5.08 -19.33
N ALA A 205 8.57 4.83 -19.34
CA ALA A 205 7.95 3.74 -18.59
C ALA A 205 8.48 2.37 -19.03
N THR A 206 8.61 2.14 -20.35
CA THR A 206 9.13 0.87 -20.88
C THR A 206 10.58 0.63 -20.46
N MET A 207 11.43 1.66 -20.53
CA MET A 207 12.82 1.58 -20.07
C MET A 207 12.89 1.27 -18.56
N LEU A 208 12.06 1.94 -17.77
CA LEU A 208 12.00 1.74 -16.30
C LEU A 208 11.56 0.31 -15.95
N VAL A 209 10.49 -0.19 -16.59
CA VAL A 209 9.99 -1.56 -16.38
C VAL A 209 11.05 -2.60 -16.69
N ASN A 210 11.77 -2.46 -17.81
CA ASN A 210 12.85 -3.39 -18.17
C ASN A 210 13.91 -3.41 -17.08
N LYS A 211 14.35 -2.24 -16.61
CA LYS A 211 15.38 -2.12 -15.57
C LYS A 211 14.95 -2.69 -14.23
N LEU A 212 13.71 -2.47 -13.82
CA LEU A 212 13.15 -3.01 -12.58
C LEU A 212 12.98 -4.54 -12.64
N ASN A 213 12.54 -5.07 -13.80
CA ASN A 213 12.45 -6.52 -14.01
C ASN A 213 13.85 -7.19 -14.01
N GLU A 214 14.87 -6.57 -14.60
CA GLU A 214 16.26 -7.04 -14.55
C GLU A 214 16.81 -7.07 -13.11
N ALA A 215 16.33 -6.19 -12.23
CA ALA A 215 16.62 -6.19 -10.80
C ALA A 215 15.82 -7.22 -9.98
N GLY A 216 14.96 -8.02 -10.63
CA GLY A 216 14.20 -9.11 -10.00
C GLY A 216 12.84 -8.69 -9.43
N LEU A 217 12.39 -7.47 -9.67
CA LEU A 217 11.03 -7.04 -9.33
C LEU A 217 10.04 -7.50 -10.40
N LYS A 218 8.81 -7.78 -10.00
CA LYS A 218 7.73 -8.11 -10.91
C LYS A 218 6.89 -6.86 -11.18
N VAL A 219 7.01 -6.31 -12.38
CA VAL A 219 6.45 -5.00 -12.73
C VAL A 219 5.40 -5.12 -13.83
N ASN A 220 4.25 -4.47 -13.61
CA ASN A 220 3.15 -4.37 -14.57
C ASN A 220 3.15 -3.01 -15.27
N LEU A 221 2.67 -2.98 -16.51
CA LEU A 221 2.39 -1.74 -17.27
C LEU A 221 0.89 -1.59 -17.48
N THR A 222 0.36 -0.37 -17.30
CA THR A 222 -1.06 -0.12 -17.61
C THR A 222 -1.33 -0.15 -19.10
N ARG A 223 -0.38 0.27 -19.94
CA ARG A 223 -0.44 0.17 -21.41
C ARG A 223 0.93 -0.12 -22.02
N THR A 224 0.92 -0.83 -23.16
CA THR A 224 2.13 -1.29 -23.85
C THR A 224 2.36 -0.62 -25.21
N ASP A 225 1.40 0.14 -25.73
CA ASP A 225 1.52 0.86 -26.98
C ASP A 225 0.81 2.24 -26.92
N ASN A 226 1.06 3.07 -27.95
CA ASN A 226 0.53 4.43 -28.02
C ASN A 226 -0.93 4.50 -28.50
N ASP A 227 -1.46 3.46 -29.08
CA ASP A 227 -2.83 3.41 -29.62
C ASP A 227 -3.80 2.80 -28.61
N MET A 228 -3.30 2.20 -27.53
CA MET A 228 -4.10 1.63 -26.47
C MET A 228 -4.90 2.71 -25.73
N VAL A 229 -6.22 2.55 -25.72
CA VAL A 229 -7.16 3.43 -25.01
C VAL A 229 -7.56 2.75 -23.71
N LEU A 230 -7.24 3.37 -22.59
CA LEU A 230 -7.68 2.91 -21.27
C LEU A 230 -8.75 3.84 -20.72
N PRO A 231 -9.90 3.32 -20.26
CA PRO A 231 -10.82 4.11 -19.46
C PRO A 231 -10.17 4.40 -18.08
N ASN A 232 -10.66 5.43 -17.40
CA ASN A 232 -10.19 5.73 -16.04
C ASN A 232 -10.56 4.63 -15.03
N TYR A 233 -11.76 4.07 -15.20
CA TYR A 233 -12.36 3.01 -14.39
C TYR A 233 -12.81 1.86 -15.27
N ASN A 234 -13.16 0.72 -14.68
CA ASN A 234 -13.70 -0.42 -15.45
C ASN A 234 -14.93 0.01 -16.23
N MET A 235 -14.91 -0.16 -17.52
CA MET A 235 -16.02 0.21 -18.39
C MET A 235 -16.10 -0.70 -19.61
N ASN A 236 -17.30 -1.18 -19.94
CA ASN A 236 -17.54 -2.02 -21.14
C ASN A 236 -16.63 -3.27 -21.20
N GLY A 237 -16.34 -3.89 -20.05
CA GLY A 237 -15.48 -5.07 -19.96
C GLY A 237 -13.97 -4.79 -20.07
N MET A 238 -13.57 -3.52 -20.13
CA MET A 238 -12.16 -3.11 -20.08
C MET A 238 -11.79 -2.69 -18.66
N LEU A 239 -10.60 -3.11 -18.22
CA LEU A 239 -10.03 -2.63 -16.96
C LEU A 239 -9.66 -1.16 -17.05
N GLY A 240 -10.04 -0.42 -16.02
CA GLY A 240 -9.68 0.99 -15.87
C GLY A 240 -8.25 1.19 -15.42
N ARG A 241 -7.62 2.27 -15.86
CA ARG A 241 -6.26 2.66 -15.50
C ARG A 241 -6.03 2.68 -13.99
N ALA A 242 -6.96 3.27 -13.22
CA ALA A 242 -6.88 3.32 -11.77
C ALA A 242 -7.22 1.99 -11.07
N VAL A 243 -7.75 1.01 -11.79
CA VAL A 243 -8.14 -0.30 -11.25
C VAL A 243 -7.05 -1.36 -11.48
N ILE A 244 -6.30 -1.25 -12.56
CA ILE A 244 -5.23 -2.19 -12.94
C ILE A 244 -4.26 -2.51 -11.79
N PRO A 245 -3.73 -1.54 -11.01
CA PRO A 245 -2.80 -1.85 -9.91
C PRO A 245 -3.44 -2.70 -8.80
N ASN A 246 -4.74 -2.52 -8.51
CA ASN A 246 -5.45 -3.36 -7.55
C ASN A 246 -5.68 -4.78 -8.09
N GLU A 247 -6.09 -4.92 -9.35
CA GLU A 247 -6.28 -6.22 -10.00
C GLU A 247 -4.99 -7.03 -10.12
N SER A 248 -3.86 -6.35 -10.27
CA SER A 248 -2.52 -6.95 -10.31
C SER A 248 -1.88 -7.09 -8.93
N ASN A 249 -2.60 -6.78 -7.87
CA ASN A 249 -2.12 -6.83 -6.48
C ASN A 249 -0.80 -6.08 -6.23
N SER A 250 -0.56 -5.01 -7.00
CA SER A 250 0.62 -4.15 -6.84
C SER A 250 0.62 -3.44 -5.48
N LYS A 251 1.80 -3.08 -4.98
CA LYS A 251 1.98 -2.32 -3.74
C LYS A 251 2.14 -0.84 -4.05
N TYR A 252 2.83 -0.56 -5.14
CA TYR A 252 3.10 0.79 -5.61
C TYR A 252 2.57 1.02 -7.01
N MET A 253 2.21 2.26 -7.29
CA MET A 253 1.92 2.74 -8.64
C MET A 253 2.64 4.05 -8.90
N PHE A 254 3.41 4.10 -9.98
CA PHE A 254 4.07 5.31 -10.46
C PHE A 254 3.51 5.69 -11.83
N SER A 255 2.77 6.80 -11.87
CA SER A 255 2.23 7.35 -13.11
C SER A 255 3.19 8.39 -13.67
N ILE A 256 3.69 8.16 -14.88
CA ILE A 256 4.70 9.00 -15.53
C ILE A 256 4.02 9.98 -16.46
N HIS A 257 4.27 11.27 -16.25
CA HIS A 257 3.67 12.38 -16.96
C HIS A 257 4.69 13.47 -17.33
N LEU A 258 4.26 14.40 -18.17
CA LEU A 258 4.91 15.67 -18.40
C LEU A 258 3.92 16.81 -18.18
N ASN A 259 4.28 17.70 -17.30
CA ASN A 259 3.43 18.84 -16.95
C ASN A 259 3.24 19.81 -18.13
N SER A 260 2.18 20.60 -18.08
CA SER A 260 1.89 21.63 -19.07
C SER A 260 1.28 22.86 -18.40
N HIS A 261 1.61 24.05 -18.91
CA HIS A 261 1.08 25.30 -18.40
C HIS A 261 0.98 26.36 -19.50
N THR A 262 0.08 27.33 -19.39
CA THR A 262 -0.02 28.44 -20.35
C THR A 262 1.22 29.36 -20.33
N ASN A 263 1.85 29.50 -19.17
CA ASN A 263 3.12 30.21 -19.01
C ASN A 263 4.29 29.29 -19.39
N LYS A 264 4.93 29.56 -20.53
CA LYS A 264 6.07 28.79 -21.06
C LYS A 264 7.36 28.88 -20.22
N LYS A 265 7.37 29.73 -19.20
CA LYS A 265 8.50 29.83 -18.24
C LYS A 265 8.40 28.81 -17.10
N MET A 266 7.24 28.14 -16.96
CA MET A 266 7.12 27.04 -16.02
C MET A 266 8.03 25.89 -16.46
N HIS A 267 8.76 25.33 -15.51
CA HIS A 267 9.77 24.29 -15.74
C HIS A 267 10.00 23.43 -14.49
N GLY A 268 10.68 22.33 -14.66
CA GLY A 268 11.19 21.51 -13.57
C GLY A 268 10.33 20.30 -13.21
N VAL A 269 10.91 19.40 -12.41
CA VAL A 269 10.28 18.16 -11.93
C VAL A 269 9.28 18.43 -10.81
N GLU A 270 8.19 17.65 -10.80
CA GLU A 270 7.12 17.75 -9.80
C GLU A 270 6.61 16.34 -9.46
N ILE A 271 6.61 16.01 -8.17
CA ILE A 271 6.06 14.76 -7.64
C ILE A 271 4.76 15.08 -6.93
N LEU A 272 3.67 14.52 -7.44
CA LEU A 272 2.34 14.66 -6.85
C LEU A 272 2.05 13.44 -5.98
N THR A 273 1.60 13.70 -4.75
CA THR A 273 1.42 12.67 -3.72
C THR A 273 0.06 12.76 -3.07
N PRO A 274 -0.42 11.70 -2.40
CA PRO A 274 -1.52 11.83 -1.45
C PRO A 274 -1.12 12.69 -0.26
N THR A 275 -2.10 13.07 0.53
CA THR A 275 -1.89 13.66 1.87
C THR A 275 -1.72 12.55 2.91
N ASN A 276 -1.25 12.93 4.10
CA ASN A 276 -1.16 12.05 5.27
C ASN A 276 -0.22 10.84 5.08
N ILE A 277 0.94 11.11 4.44
CA ILE A 277 2.03 10.16 4.27
C ILE A 277 3.36 10.77 4.76
N ASP A 278 4.36 9.92 4.98
CA ASP A 278 5.76 10.38 4.99
C ASP A 278 6.19 10.70 3.56
N TYR A 279 6.64 11.91 3.34
CA TYR A 279 7.00 12.41 2.00
C TYR A 279 8.44 12.12 1.60
N SER A 280 9.21 11.42 2.43
CA SER A 280 10.64 11.15 2.18
C SER A 280 10.88 10.44 0.87
N PHE A 281 10.04 9.46 0.54
CA PHE A 281 10.13 8.74 -0.73
C PHE A 281 9.83 9.66 -1.94
N ALA A 282 8.78 10.49 -1.85
CA ALA A 282 8.48 11.47 -2.90
C ALA A 282 9.61 12.48 -3.07
N LYS A 283 10.20 12.94 -1.95
CA LYS A 283 11.36 13.83 -1.97
C LYS A 283 12.57 13.18 -2.63
N MET A 284 12.81 11.90 -2.38
CA MET A 284 13.89 11.14 -2.99
C MET A 284 13.78 11.10 -4.52
N PHE A 285 12.58 10.93 -5.08
CA PHE A 285 12.36 11.03 -6.53
C PHE A 285 12.75 12.41 -7.06
N ALA A 286 12.25 13.49 -6.44
CA ALA A 286 12.52 14.84 -6.89
C ALA A 286 14.03 15.15 -6.84
N ASP A 287 14.69 14.82 -5.73
CA ASP A 287 16.12 15.08 -5.51
C ASP A 287 17.00 14.33 -6.51
N LYS A 288 16.78 13.00 -6.69
CA LYS A 288 17.57 12.20 -7.62
C LYS A 288 17.36 12.61 -9.07
N ILE A 289 16.12 12.97 -9.46
CA ILE A 289 15.85 13.48 -10.81
C ILE A 289 16.64 14.79 -11.04
N VAL A 290 16.62 15.71 -10.10
CA VAL A 290 17.39 16.96 -10.20
C VAL A 290 18.90 16.68 -10.26
N GLU A 291 19.41 15.83 -9.37
CA GLU A 291 20.82 15.46 -9.30
C GLU A 291 21.32 14.81 -10.60
N TYR A 292 20.58 13.82 -11.15
CA TYR A 292 21.04 13.05 -12.29
C TYR A 292 20.90 13.79 -13.62
N THR A 293 19.87 14.62 -13.74
CA THR A 293 19.51 15.25 -15.02
C THR A 293 19.91 16.70 -15.13
N GLY A 294 20.19 17.35 -13.99
CA GLY A 294 20.45 18.78 -13.93
C GLY A 294 19.20 19.65 -14.16
N THR A 295 17.99 19.07 -14.14
CA THR A 295 16.74 19.84 -14.13
C THR A 295 16.56 20.58 -12.81
N SER A 296 15.56 21.46 -12.71
CA SER A 296 15.23 22.14 -11.45
C SER A 296 13.97 21.53 -10.84
N TYR A 297 13.71 21.86 -9.59
CA TYR A 297 12.37 21.63 -9.00
C TYR A 297 11.36 22.57 -9.63
N SER A 298 10.15 22.08 -9.83
CA SER A 298 9.03 22.91 -10.27
C SER A 298 8.62 23.90 -9.19
N ILE A 299 8.11 25.06 -9.60
CA ILE A 299 7.47 26.05 -8.74
C ILE A 299 5.96 25.98 -9.02
N ASN A 300 5.28 25.05 -8.35
CA ASN A 300 3.84 24.88 -8.50
C ASN A 300 3.07 25.75 -7.47
N MET A 301 1.78 25.96 -7.78
CA MET A 301 0.81 26.65 -6.91
C MET A 301 0.07 25.72 -5.95
N GLY A 302 0.38 24.42 -5.94
CA GLY A 302 -0.18 23.42 -5.01
C GLY A 302 0.37 23.55 -3.59
N ASN A 303 -0.12 22.72 -2.69
CA ASN A 303 0.42 22.64 -1.33
C ASN A 303 1.80 21.98 -1.38
N LYS A 304 2.84 22.80 -1.24
CA LYS A 304 4.22 22.34 -1.26
C LYS A 304 4.58 21.66 0.06
N MET A 305 5.01 20.41 -0.04
CA MET A 305 5.52 19.63 1.10
C MET A 305 7.04 19.75 1.20
N PHE A 306 7.74 19.62 0.08
CA PHE A 306 9.17 19.83 -0.12
C PHE A 306 9.42 20.46 -1.49
N ASP A 307 10.66 20.81 -1.81
CA ASP A 307 11.03 21.25 -3.15
C ASP A 307 10.70 20.12 -4.16
N GLY A 308 9.90 20.44 -5.16
CA GLY A 308 9.44 19.47 -6.16
C GLY A 308 8.37 18.49 -5.68
N VAL A 309 7.90 18.53 -4.43
CA VAL A 309 6.87 17.63 -3.88
C VAL A 309 5.62 18.39 -3.47
N TYR A 310 4.47 17.99 -4.01
CA TYR A 310 3.21 18.68 -3.84
C TYR A 310 2.05 17.74 -3.56
N THR A 311 1.10 18.23 -2.78
CA THR A 311 -0.21 17.60 -2.57
C THR A 311 -1.31 18.51 -3.10
N ARG A 312 -2.43 17.92 -3.51
CA ARG A 312 -3.65 18.67 -3.80
C ARG A 312 -4.87 17.87 -3.39
N THR A 313 -5.76 18.52 -2.64
CA THR A 313 -7.07 18.00 -2.28
C THR A 313 -8.15 18.92 -2.82
N PHE A 314 -9.37 18.39 -2.95
CA PHE A 314 -10.54 19.22 -3.21
C PHE A 314 -10.80 20.12 -2.02
N ASN A 315 -10.95 21.43 -2.29
CA ASN A 315 -11.51 22.38 -1.35
C ASN A 315 -12.97 22.71 -1.72
N ALA A 316 -13.69 23.47 -0.90
CA ALA A 316 -15.09 23.81 -1.14
C ALA A 316 -15.33 24.46 -2.52
N LYS A 317 -14.39 25.28 -2.98
CA LYS A 317 -14.46 25.93 -4.29
C LYS A 317 -14.29 24.93 -5.42
N ASP A 318 -13.29 24.03 -5.31
CA ASP A 318 -13.05 22.97 -6.31
C ASP A 318 -14.27 22.04 -6.44
N VAL A 319 -14.88 21.64 -5.30
CA VAL A 319 -16.10 20.84 -5.26
C VAL A 319 -17.24 21.54 -5.99
N LYS A 320 -17.47 22.82 -5.66
CA LYS A 320 -18.51 23.62 -6.31
C LYS A 320 -18.26 23.76 -7.82
N GLU A 321 -17.05 24.11 -8.24
CA GLU A 321 -16.68 24.29 -9.64
C GLU A 321 -16.84 22.96 -10.43
N HIS A 322 -16.54 21.84 -9.81
CA HIS A 322 -16.75 20.51 -10.39
C HIS A 322 -18.23 20.29 -10.72
N TYR A 323 -19.13 20.48 -9.77
CA TYR A 323 -20.57 20.30 -10.00
C TYR A 323 -21.16 21.35 -10.96
N ASP A 324 -20.77 22.63 -10.83
CA ASP A 324 -21.21 23.71 -11.72
C ASP A 324 -20.82 23.42 -13.20
N TYR A 325 -19.59 22.90 -13.41
CA TYR A 325 -19.15 22.50 -14.75
C TYR A 325 -20.02 21.40 -15.35
N HIS A 326 -20.31 20.36 -14.58
CA HIS A 326 -21.11 19.24 -15.06
C HIS A 326 -22.57 19.61 -15.29
N GLU A 327 -23.17 20.45 -14.44
CA GLU A 327 -24.51 20.98 -14.61
C GLU A 327 -24.60 21.83 -15.91
N LYS A 328 -23.68 22.77 -16.08
CA LYS A 328 -23.61 23.65 -17.25
C LYS A 328 -23.46 22.88 -18.57
N ASN A 329 -22.64 21.85 -18.58
CA ASN A 329 -22.34 21.07 -19.79
C ASN A 329 -23.31 19.88 -19.97
N LYS A 330 -24.28 19.68 -19.08
CA LYS A 330 -25.21 18.55 -19.05
C LYS A 330 -24.47 17.19 -19.11
N THR A 331 -23.35 17.14 -18.42
CA THR A 331 -22.56 15.93 -18.24
C THR A 331 -22.77 15.38 -16.84
N PHE A 332 -22.39 14.14 -16.63
CA PHE A 332 -22.50 13.53 -15.30
C PHE A 332 -21.34 13.97 -14.40
N ALA A 333 -21.64 14.28 -13.15
CA ALA A 333 -20.66 14.56 -12.14
C ALA A 333 -20.20 13.28 -11.44
N TYR A 334 -18.91 13.15 -11.25
CA TYR A 334 -18.32 12.19 -10.35
C TYR A 334 -18.40 12.74 -8.91
N ASP A 335 -18.79 11.93 -7.93
CA ASP A 335 -18.92 12.43 -6.55
C ASP A 335 -17.54 12.83 -5.99
N VAL A 336 -17.41 14.07 -5.57
CA VAL A 336 -16.20 14.62 -4.96
C VAL A 336 -16.51 15.30 -3.62
N LYS A 337 -15.58 15.20 -2.68
CA LYS A 337 -15.71 15.79 -1.33
C LYS A 337 -14.46 16.60 -0.98
N GLU A 338 -14.63 17.58 -0.10
CA GLU A 338 -13.50 18.30 0.47
C GLU A 338 -12.53 17.34 1.18
N GLY A 339 -11.23 17.63 1.08
CA GLY A 339 -10.18 16.86 1.73
C GLY A 339 -9.74 15.58 0.99
N THR A 340 -10.47 15.11 -0.03
CA THR A 340 -10.04 13.97 -0.83
C THR A 340 -8.98 14.37 -1.86
N SER A 341 -8.14 13.42 -2.26
CA SER A 341 -7.10 13.67 -3.27
C SER A 341 -7.72 14.17 -4.58
N TYR A 342 -7.18 15.29 -5.08
CA TYR A 342 -7.68 15.92 -6.32
C TYR A 342 -7.44 15.04 -7.55
N TYR A 343 -6.25 14.45 -7.64
CA TYR A 343 -5.86 13.62 -8.77
C TYR A 343 -6.53 12.25 -8.67
N TYR A 344 -7.31 11.87 -9.71
CA TYR A 344 -8.11 10.64 -9.69
C TYR A 344 -7.23 9.38 -9.54
N MET A 345 -6.03 9.35 -10.15
CA MET A 345 -5.14 8.20 -10.02
C MET A 345 -4.79 7.93 -8.55
N ILE A 346 -4.34 8.96 -7.83
CA ILE A 346 -4.00 8.85 -6.40
C ILE A 346 -5.25 8.50 -5.58
N ARG A 347 -6.38 9.16 -5.87
CA ARG A 347 -7.63 8.95 -5.14
C ARG A 347 -8.15 7.53 -5.29
N GLU A 348 -8.21 7.02 -6.52
CA GLU A 348 -8.88 5.75 -6.82
C GLU A 348 -8.01 4.52 -6.54
N THR A 349 -6.69 4.65 -6.61
CA THR A 349 -5.78 3.55 -6.29
C THR A 349 -5.60 3.34 -4.79
N GLY A 350 -5.68 4.40 -4.00
CA GLY A 350 -5.55 4.35 -2.54
C GLY A 350 -6.81 3.89 -1.80
N GLY A 351 -7.90 3.58 -2.51
CA GLY A 351 -9.15 3.12 -1.91
C GLY A 351 -9.76 4.16 -0.96
N ILE A 352 -10.40 3.68 0.10
CA ILE A 352 -11.04 4.56 1.09
C ILE A 352 -10.03 5.49 1.78
N LEU A 353 -8.75 5.14 1.82
CA LEU A 353 -7.71 5.89 2.52
C LEU A 353 -7.43 7.25 1.88
N THR A 354 -7.58 7.34 0.56
CA THR A 354 -7.37 8.54 -0.25
C THR A 354 -8.67 9.16 -0.76
N GLY A 355 -9.81 8.62 -0.33
CA GLY A 355 -11.14 9.13 -0.61
C GLY A 355 -11.71 8.66 -1.94
N ALA A 356 -11.34 7.45 -2.40
CA ALA A 356 -11.96 6.84 -3.57
C ALA A 356 -13.47 6.65 -3.37
N TYR A 357 -14.23 6.92 -4.41
CA TYR A 357 -15.65 6.63 -4.46
C TYR A 357 -16.20 6.75 -5.88
N ILE A 358 -17.32 6.08 -6.12
CA ILE A 358 -18.01 6.06 -7.40
C ILE A 358 -19.33 6.80 -7.27
N ASP A 359 -19.66 7.62 -8.27
CA ASP A 359 -21.00 8.14 -8.42
C ASP A 359 -21.93 7.02 -8.95
N SER A 360 -22.61 6.35 -8.05
CA SER A 360 -23.57 5.29 -8.39
C SER A 360 -24.77 5.78 -9.23
N ARG A 361 -24.97 7.11 -9.32
CA ARG A 361 -26.03 7.71 -10.17
C ARG A 361 -25.68 7.68 -11.64
N ASN A 362 -24.41 7.37 -11.98
CA ASN A 362 -23.94 7.45 -13.35
C ASN A 362 -23.04 6.27 -13.76
N PRO A 363 -23.66 5.16 -14.16
CA PRO A 363 -22.90 3.98 -14.59
C PRO A 363 -22.04 4.19 -15.85
N SER A 364 -22.23 5.29 -16.59
CA SER A 364 -21.41 5.59 -17.77
C SER A 364 -20.00 6.11 -17.45
N ILE A 365 -19.74 6.47 -16.18
CA ILE A 365 -18.38 6.85 -15.71
C ILE A 365 -17.50 5.62 -15.56
N GLY A 366 -18.10 4.44 -15.32
CA GLY A 366 -17.40 3.19 -15.03
C GLY A 366 -17.35 2.87 -13.54
N GLU A 367 -16.70 1.76 -13.21
CA GLU A 367 -16.64 1.21 -11.86
C GLU A 367 -15.20 1.14 -11.34
N ASN A 368 -15.05 1.42 -10.04
CA ASN A 368 -13.89 1.01 -9.26
C ASN A 368 -14.36 0.07 -8.15
N PRO A 369 -14.18 -1.26 -8.27
CA PRO A 369 -14.62 -2.20 -7.26
C PRO A 369 -13.84 -2.09 -5.93
N TYR A 370 -12.75 -1.35 -5.93
CA TYR A 370 -11.86 -1.17 -4.77
C TYR A 370 -12.08 0.15 -4.02
N TYR A 371 -13.04 0.99 -4.44
CA TYR A 371 -13.27 2.31 -3.83
C TYR A 371 -13.51 2.26 -2.32
N ASN A 372 -14.09 1.17 -1.81
CA ASN A 372 -14.36 0.94 -0.40
C ASN A 372 -13.35 -0.04 0.25
N SER A 373 -12.21 -0.26 -0.37
CA SER A 373 -11.18 -1.17 0.15
C SER A 373 -10.34 -0.52 1.23
N ASN A 374 -10.05 -1.27 2.29
CA ASN A 374 -9.05 -0.93 3.28
C ASN A 374 -7.63 -1.42 2.90
N LYS A 375 -7.45 -1.83 1.65
CA LYS A 375 -6.16 -2.08 1.01
C LYS A 375 -5.96 -1.04 -0.09
N GLY A 376 -5.05 -0.11 0.13
CA GLY A 376 -4.69 0.94 -0.83
C GLY A 376 -3.34 0.71 -1.47
N ILE A 377 -3.24 1.11 -2.75
CA ILE A 377 -1.97 1.15 -3.47
C ILE A 377 -1.30 2.49 -3.20
N GLU A 378 -0.03 2.49 -2.81
CA GLU A 378 0.74 3.71 -2.63
C GLU A 378 1.11 4.29 -4.00
N SER A 379 0.57 5.47 -4.32
CA SER A 379 0.59 6.02 -5.68
C SER A 379 1.19 7.40 -5.74
N TYR A 380 2.01 7.62 -6.79
CA TYR A 380 2.66 8.88 -7.10
C TYR A 380 2.49 9.23 -8.58
N ILE A 381 2.34 10.52 -8.90
CA ILE A 381 2.43 11.02 -10.27
C ILE A 381 3.76 11.75 -10.42
N LEU A 382 4.56 11.31 -11.37
CA LEU A 382 5.90 11.83 -11.65
C LEU A 382 5.84 12.72 -12.89
N GLU A 383 5.76 14.03 -12.69
CA GLU A 383 5.82 15.06 -13.73
C GLU A 383 7.30 15.37 -14.00
N LEU A 384 7.86 14.78 -15.03
CA LEU A 384 9.32 14.83 -15.31
C LEU A 384 9.83 16.21 -15.72
N GLY A 385 8.94 17.12 -16.10
CA GLY A 385 9.18 18.48 -16.56
C GLY A 385 8.02 18.99 -17.40
N TYR A 386 8.11 20.22 -17.89
CA TYR A 386 7.04 20.84 -18.68
C TYR A 386 7.26 20.66 -20.18
N ILE A 387 6.36 19.96 -20.86
CA ILE A 387 6.47 19.70 -22.32
C ILE A 387 6.49 21.00 -23.16
N ILE A 388 5.89 22.09 -22.63
CA ILE A 388 5.86 23.41 -23.31
C ILE A 388 7.15 24.18 -23.12
N ASN A 389 8.00 23.82 -22.16
CA ASN A 389 9.28 24.44 -21.87
C ASN A 389 10.38 23.81 -22.74
N SER A 390 11.16 24.67 -23.41
CA SER A 390 12.19 24.17 -24.35
C SER A 390 13.33 23.44 -23.70
N ASP A 391 13.71 23.88 -22.51
CA ASP A 391 14.86 23.33 -21.79
C ASP A 391 14.48 22.00 -21.16
N ASP A 392 13.29 21.90 -20.55
CA ASP A 392 12.76 20.65 -19.98
C ASP A 392 12.61 19.58 -21.07
N ILE A 393 11.90 19.89 -22.16
CA ILE A 393 11.67 18.88 -23.19
C ILE A 393 12.98 18.41 -23.86
N ASN A 394 13.91 19.32 -24.12
CA ASN A 394 15.22 18.95 -24.64
C ASN A 394 16.02 18.09 -23.65
N ASN A 395 15.97 18.44 -22.36
CA ASN A 395 16.63 17.67 -21.31
C ASN A 395 16.05 16.25 -21.23
N ILE A 396 14.73 16.12 -21.18
CA ILE A 396 14.04 14.81 -21.12
C ILE A 396 14.41 13.96 -22.33
N LEU A 397 14.29 14.50 -23.55
CA LEU A 397 14.56 13.75 -24.78
C LEU A 397 16.02 13.26 -24.89
N ASN A 398 16.99 14.10 -24.44
CA ASN A 398 18.41 13.78 -24.54
C ASN A 398 18.95 12.95 -23.36
N ASN A 399 18.23 12.91 -22.23
CA ASN A 399 18.69 12.29 -21.00
C ASN A 399 17.68 11.27 -20.42
N LYS A 400 16.83 10.64 -21.24
CA LYS A 400 15.81 9.64 -20.79
C LYS A 400 16.39 8.62 -19.80
N GLU A 401 17.58 8.07 -20.11
CA GLU A 401 18.25 7.10 -19.24
C GLU A 401 18.56 7.65 -17.85
N LYS A 402 18.92 8.93 -17.73
CA LYS A 402 19.20 9.56 -16.44
C LYS A 402 17.93 9.71 -15.63
N TYR A 403 16.80 10.09 -16.25
CA TYR A 403 15.50 10.11 -15.59
C TYR A 403 15.10 8.70 -15.11
N VAL A 404 15.23 7.70 -15.97
CA VAL A 404 14.97 6.30 -15.63
C VAL A 404 15.85 5.83 -14.48
N ASN A 405 17.15 6.13 -14.50
CA ASN A 405 18.08 5.76 -13.44
C ASN A 405 17.72 6.43 -12.11
N ALA A 406 17.37 7.71 -12.11
CA ALA A 406 16.96 8.43 -10.91
C ALA A 406 15.69 7.82 -10.28
N ILE A 407 14.68 7.49 -11.09
CA ILE A 407 13.46 6.85 -10.62
C ILE A 407 13.75 5.44 -10.11
N TYR A 408 14.51 4.66 -10.85
CA TYR A 408 14.93 3.31 -10.48
C TYR A 408 15.68 3.30 -9.14
N ASP A 409 16.69 4.15 -8.98
CA ASP A 409 17.50 4.20 -7.77
C ASP A 409 16.69 4.67 -6.56
N SER A 410 15.68 5.53 -6.77
CA SER A 410 14.73 5.91 -5.71
C SER A 410 13.87 4.71 -5.25
N ILE A 411 13.33 3.95 -6.20
CA ILE A 411 12.52 2.77 -5.91
C ILE A 411 13.35 1.71 -5.17
N MET A 412 14.56 1.42 -5.66
CA MET A 412 15.42 0.41 -5.05
C MET A 412 15.90 0.81 -3.67
N GLU A 413 16.19 2.09 -3.43
CA GLU A 413 16.59 2.59 -2.11
C GLU A 413 15.44 2.48 -1.11
N GLU A 414 14.22 2.85 -1.52
CA GLU A 414 13.02 2.70 -0.69
C GLU A 414 12.80 1.24 -0.31
N LEU A 415 12.74 0.33 -1.29
CA LEU A 415 12.51 -1.09 -1.03
C LEU A 415 13.59 -1.73 -0.16
N ASN A 416 14.86 -1.33 -0.32
CA ASN A 416 15.97 -1.83 0.49
C ASN A 416 15.99 -1.24 1.92
N SER A 417 15.33 -0.12 2.17
CA SER A 417 15.24 0.48 3.51
C SER A 417 14.46 -0.42 4.48
N TYR A 418 13.50 -1.18 3.98
CA TYR A 418 12.68 -2.12 4.77
C TYR A 418 13.38 -3.46 5.05
N GLU A 419 14.52 -3.75 4.42
CA GLU A 419 15.29 -4.97 4.68
C GLU A 419 16.20 -4.85 5.90
N LYS A 420 16.54 -3.64 6.30
CA LYS A 420 17.38 -3.33 7.45
C LYS A 420 16.59 -3.35 8.75
#